data_f8932bd4956fbdb90b1414b8c221584a
#
_entry.id   f8932bd4956fbdb90b1414b8c221584a
#
_cell.length_a   1.000
_cell.length_b   1.000
_cell.length_c   1.000
_cell.angle_alpha   90.00
_cell.angle_beta   90.00
_cell.angle_gamma   90.00
#
_symmetry.space_group_name_H-M   'P 1'
#
loop_
_entity.id
_entity.type
_entity.pdbx_description
1 polymer ?
#
loop_
_entity_poly.entity_id
_entity_poly.type
_entity_poly.pdbx_seq_one_letter_code
_entity_poly.pdbx_strand_id
1 'polypeptide(L)'
;MQDPIEASVAEAPEPSFFARPGVHAQVLPIGPGIPFGLERVFSSELGMGGVYGSWGRSYDNDELLEFIEQRLGESMKGDGVMNLAELGFQRRHHLPNLTEAEHLELELEVGACLLREAARVNGWKATEVQGVLIGMSGPVADDYVVQIARRAGIPHEALKVSVHKACDSSMGALHLALNPNLSSAGRVNIAEALRGKKVLVGGIEGLSRFTSRARDKNALQLFGNGAGVIGVIPGQTMRFLVGKSHEAFDKEGLLEVRMYYPYSGSKDGGSLVEVSQAAPDHVRVAGLMHEPEDGSPLVMAGLIGMVKLFVRTGVQVVTDVMREYQNLMRQLGTPDKSIAVGIVHHANLKINQLKAKQLNKAGIRFPMPWLLSEFGNVSAASNMIAFLRQLPKIRS
;
A
#
# COMPACT_ATOMS: atom_id res chain seq x y z
N MET A 1 31.22 -0.70 18.68
CA MET A 1 29.87 -1.31 18.78
C MET A 1 29.11 -0.89 17.55
N GLN A 2 28.85 -1.83 16.63
CA GLN A 2 28.01 -1.55 15.46
C GLN A 2 26.60 -1.20 15.95
N ASP A 3 26.04 -0.17 15.40
CA ASP A 3 24.71 0.32 15.76
C ASP A 3 23.69 -0.79 15.39
N PRO A 4 22.94 -1.38 16.34
CA PRO A 4 22.01 -2.48 16.05
C PRO A 4 20.88 -2.12 15.07
N ILE A 5 20.75 -0.85 14.71
CA ILE A 5 19.80 -0.38 13.71
C ILE A 5 20.34 -0.55 12.28
N GLU A 6 21.63 -0.37 12.05
CA GLU A 6 22.19 -0.62 10.71
C GLU A 6 22.01 -2.09 10.33
N ALA A 7 22.15 -3.00 11.30
CA ALA A 7 21.94 -4.44 11.06
C ALA A 7 20.46 -4.81 10.80
N SER A 8 19.47 -4.05 11.32
CA SER A 8 18.04 -4.40 11.18
C SER A 8 17.37 -3.81 9.91
N VAL A 9 17.95 -2.74 9.36
CA VAL A 9 17.41 -2.07 8.16
C VAL A 9 18.24 -2.41 6.91
N ALA A 10 19.48 -2.87 7.11
CA ALA A 10 20.40 -3.28 6.05
C ALA A 10 20.37 -4.81 5.84
N GLU A 11 19.18 -5.44 5.84
CA GLU A 11 19.09 -6.79 5.28
C GLU A 11 19.54 -6.74 3.82
N ALA A 12 20.42 -7.68 3.43
CA ALA A 12 20.86 -7.86 2.06
C ALA A 12 19.66 -7.86 1.11
N PRO A 13 19.79 -7.32 -0.10
CA PRO A 13 18.70 -7.27 -1.06
C PRO A 13 18.09 -8.67 -1.19
N GLU A 14 16.78 -8.75 -0.94
CA GLU A 14 16.08 -10.02 -1.03
C GLU A 14 16.22 -10.58 -2.47
N PRO A 15 16.35 -11.91 -2.60
CA PRO A 15 16.48 -12.54 -3.92
C PRO A 15 15.27 -12.21 -4.80
N SER A 16 15.46 -12.28 -6.11
CA SER A 16 14.48 -11.83 -7.09
C SER A 16 13.08 -12.42 -6.83
N PHE A 17 12.07 -11.65 -7.14
CA PHE A 17 10.64 -11.98 -6.97
C PHE A 17 10.30 -13.41 -7.46
N PHE A 18 10.97 -13.83 -8.54
CA PHE A 18 10.75 -15.15 -9.14
C PHE A 18 11.74 -16.24 -8.65
N ALA A 19 12.67 -15.91 -7.79
CA ALA A 19 13.76 -16.81 -7.38
C ALA A 19 13.80 -17.13 -5.89
N ARG A 20 12.77 -16.77 -5.11
CA ARG A 20 12.74 -17.02 -3.66
C ARG A 20 12.54 -18.51 -3.37
N PRO A 21 13.43 -19.18 -2.62
CA PRO A 21 13.21 -20.54 -2.20
C PRO A 21 11.95 -20.69 -1.35
N GLY A 22 11.07 -21.64 -1.71
CA GLY A 22 9.85 -21.94 -0.97
C GLY A 22 8.65 -21.03 -1.25
N VAL A 23 8.78 -20.09 -2.18
CA VAL A 23 7.66 -19.27 -2.65
C VAL A 23 7.17 -19.81 -4.00
N HIS A 24 5.91 -20.16 -4.07
CA HIS A 24 5.26 -20.55 -5.33
C HIS A 24 4.89 -19.32 -6.14
N ALA A 25 5.89 -18.72 -6.80
CA ALA A 25 5.64 -17.68 -7.79
C ALA A 25 4.96 -18.31 -9.01
N GLN A 26 3.87 -17.73 -9.43
CA GLN A 26 3.17 -18.10 -10.66
C GLN A 26 3.06 -16.88 -11.55
N VAL A 27 3.41 -17.03 -12.81
CA VAL A 27 3.13 -16.00 -13.82
C VAL A 27 1.85 -16.37 -14.53
N LEU A 28 0.87 -15.48 -14.43
CA LEU A 28 -0.43 -15.61 -15.10
C LEU A 28 -0.49 -14.60 -16.25
N PRO A 29 -0.94 -14.99 -17.43
CA PRO A 29 -1.26 -14.02 -18.46
C PRO A 29 -2.53 -13.26 -18.07
N ILE A 30 -2.52 -11.95 -18.22
CA ILE A 30 -3.68 -11.08 -18.08
C ILE A 30 -3.88 -10.26 -19.34
N GLY A 31 -5.10 -9.90 -19.67
CA GLY A 31 -5.43 -9.16 -20.88
C GLY A 31 -4.80 -9.77 -22.13
N PRO A 32 -4.14 -8.96 -22.98
CA PRO A 32 -3.51 -9.43 -24.23
C PRO A 32 -2.17 -10.16 -24.01
N GLY A 33 -2.04 -10.96 -22.94
CA GLY A 33 -0.84 -11.73 -22.65
C GLY A 33 0.21 -11.02 -21.80
N ILE A 34 -0.20 -10.01 -21.03
CA ILE A 34 0.70 -9.31 -20.11
C ILE A 34 1.03 -10.20 -18.92
N PRO A 35 2.33 -10.36 -18.56
CA PRO A 35 2.70 -11.19 -17.43
C PRO A 35 2.27 -10.55 -16.11
N PHE A 36 1.60 -11.32 -15.29
CA PHE A 36 1.28 -10.99 -13.90
C PHE A 36 1.98 -12.00 -12.98
N GLY A 37 3.04 -11.57 -12.34
CA GLY A 37 3.75 -12.36 -11.34
C GLY A 37 3.02 -12.31 -10.01
N LEU A 38 2.64 -13.47 -9.47
CA LEU A 38 1.83 -13.63 -8.28
C LEU A 38 2.52 -14.55 -7.27
N GLU A 39 2.62 -14.12 -6.02
CA GLU A 39 3.04 -14.96 -4.90
C GLU A 39 1.91 -15.15 -3.90
N ARG A 40 1.80 -16.39 -3.39
CA ARG A 40 0.82 -16.79 -2.36
C ARG A 40 1.54 -17.05 -1.06
N VAL A 41 1.03 -16.50 0.01
CA VAL A 41 1.57 -16.69 1.35
C VAL A 41 0.47 -17.10 2.32
N PHE A 42 0.79 -18.00 3.24
CA PHE A 42 -0.11 -18.41 4.31
C PHE A 42 0.70 -18.66 5.58
N SER A 43 0.24 -18.11 6.68
CA SER A 43 0.75 -18.42 8.01
C SER A 43 -0.22 -19.36 8.71
N SER A 44 0.16 -20.62 8.87
CA SER A 44 -0.65 -21.60 9.62
C SER A 44 -0.78 -21.22 11.09
N GLU A 45 0.22 -20.55 11.64
CA GLU A 45 0.25 -20.11 13.02
C GLU A 45 -0.75 -18.96 13.27
N LEU A 46 -0.88 -18.04 12.32
CA LEU A 46 -1.82 -16.92 12.42
C LEU A 46 -3.19 -17.22 11.81
N GLY A 47 -3.33 -18.34 11.10
CA GLY A 47 -4.58 -18.76 10.46
C GLY A 47 -5.04 -17.80 9.36
N MET A 48 -4.12 -17.11 8.70
CA MET A 48 -4.43 -16.16 7.63
C MET A 48 -3.37 -16.15 6.55
N GLY A 49 -3.78 -15.73 5.37
CA GLY A 49 -2.89 -15.63 4.22
C GLY A 49 -3.38 -14.64 3.19
N GLY A 50 -2.59 -14.48 2.16
CA GLY A 50 -2.91 -13.57 1.08
C GLY A 50 -2.03 -13.78 -0.14
N VAL A 51 -2.13 -12.88 -1.05
CA VAL A 51 -1.40 -12.88 -2.31
C VAL A 51 -0.89 -11.48 -2.62
N TYR A 52 0.24 -11.41 -3.27
CA TYR A 52 0.78 -10.15 -3.77
C TYR A 52 1.48 -10.37 -5.10
N GLY A 53 1.64 -9.31 -5.85
CA GLY A 53 2.27 -9.43 -7.15
C GLY A 53 2.47 -8.11 -7.86
N SER A 54 3.01 -8.23 -9.07
CA SER A 54 3.22 -7.12 -9.99
C SER A 54 2.97 -7.56 -11.43
N TRP A 55 2.64 -6.62 -12.29
CA TRP A 55 2.34 -6.89 -13.70
C TRP A 55 3.05 -5.93 -14.64
N GLY A 56 3.22 -6.40 -15.86
CA GLY A 56 3.98 -5.73 -16.88
C GLY A 56 5.42 -6.24 -16.98
N ARG A 57 6.21 -5.60 -17.83
CA ARG A 57 7.62 -5.91 -17.98
C ARG A 57 8.39 -5.47 -16.73
N SER A 58 9.26 -6.34 -16.25
CA SER A 58 10.25 -6.01 -15.23
C SER A 58 11.43 -5.26 -15.84
N TYR A 59 11.82 -4.15 -15.22
CA TYR A 59 12.98 -3.36 -15.58
C TYR A 59 13.93 -3.29 -14.38
N ASP A 60 15.21 -3.56 -14.61
CA ASP A 60 16.25 -3.13 -13.66
C ASP A 60 16.50 -1.63 -13.78
N ASN A 61 17.47 -1.11 -13.03
CA ASN A 61 17.68 0.34 -12.98
C ASN A 61 18.23 0.90 -14.31
N ASP A 62 19.03 0.16 -15.03
CA ASP A 62 19.62 0.59 -16.31
C ASP A 62 18.57 0.48 -17.44
N GLU A 63 17.87 -0.65 -17.54
CA GLU A 63 16.76 -0.85 -18.48
C GLU A 63 15.64 0.18 -18.27
N LEU A 64 15.40 0.59 -17.03
CA LEU A 64 14.41 1.61 -16.71
C LEU A 64 14.79 2.99 -17.24
N LEU A 65 16.07 3.37 -17.11
CA LEU A 65 16.55 4.65 -17.64
C LEU A 65 16.39 4.69 -19.16
N GLU A 66 16.79 3.61 -19.85
CA GLU A 66 16.58 3.49 -21.31
C GLU A 66 15.11 3.59 -21.69
N PHE A 67 14.22 2.94 -20.94
CA PHE A 67 12.77 3.01 -21.15
C PHE A 67 12.24 4.44 -20.97
N ILE A 68 12.72 5.16 -19.95
CA ILE A 68 12.31 6.55 -19.69
C ILE A 68 12.82 7.47 -20.79
N GLU A 69 14.08 7.33 -21.21
CA GLU A 69 14.68 8.09 -22.32
C GLU A 69 13.89 7.94 -23.62
N GLN A 70 13.61 6.70 -24.00
CA GLN A 70 12.81 6.39 -25.18
C GLN A 70 11.42 7.04 -25.11
N ARG A 71 10.81 7.00 -23.95
CA ARG A 71 9.47 7.56 -23.74
C ARG A 71 9.43 9.08 -23.76
N LEU A 72 10.40 9.74 -23.15
CA LEU A 72 10.47 11.20 -23.06
C LEU A 72 11.06 11.82 -24.35
N GLY A 73 11.79 11.04 -25.13
CA GLY A 73 12.54 11.52 -26.29
C GLY A 73 13.74 12.37 -25.92
N GLU A 74 14.22 12.26 -24.68
CA GLU A 74 15.36 13.01 -24.15
C GLU A 74 16.24 12.14 -23.25
N SER A 75 17.53 12.46 -23.23
CA SER A 75 18.48 11.69 -22.41
C SER A 75 18.37 12.01 -20.92
N MET A 76 18.41 10.97 -20.12
CA MET A 76 18.47 11.02 -18.66
C MET A 76 19.93 11.08 -18.20
N LYS A 77 20.48 12.30 -18.11
CA LYS A 77 21.87 12.53 -17.69
C LYS A 77 21.96 13.54 -16.56
N GLY A 78 23.03 13.43 -15.76
CA GLY A 78 23.33 14.40 -14.69
C GLY A 78 22.35 14.31 -13.51
N ASP A 79 21.95 15.47 -12.97
CA ASP A 79 21.16 15.60 -11.75
C ASP A 79 19.73 15.03 -11.83
N GLY A 80 19.25 14.69 -13.05
CA GLY A 80 17.95 14.03 -13.25
C GLY A 80 17.95 12.52 -13.00
N VAL A 81 19.11 11.89 -12.80
CA VAL A 81 19.23 10.45 -12.56
C VAL A 81 19.37 10.19 -11.07
N MET A 82 18.43 9.41 -10.54
CA MET A 82 18.48 8.99 -9.12
C MET A 82 19.36 7.78 -8.95
N ASN A 83 20.13 7.71 -7.88
CA ASN A 83 20.80 6.48 -7.48
C ASN A 83 19.79 5.51 -6.84
N LEU A 84 19.06 4.79 -7.68
CA LEU A 84 17.96 3.92 -7.26
C LEU A 84 18.43 2.76 -6.39
N ALA A 85 19.63 2.25 -6.61
CA ALA A 85 20.23 1.21 -5.79
C ALA A 85 20.45 1.69 -4.34
N GLU A 86 20.97 2.91 -4.14
CA GLU A 86 21.09 3.51 -2.82
C GLU A 86 19.73 3.84 -2.17
N LEU A 87 18.69 4.07 -2.98
CA LEU A 87 17.33 4.24 -2.50
C LEU A 87 16.65 2.90 -2.16
N GLY A 88 17.35 1.77 -2.38
CA GLY A 88 16.91 0.44 -2.04
C GLY A 88 16.11 -0.26 -3.13
N PHE A 89 16.07 0.28 -4.35
CA PHE A 89 15.30 -0.28 -5.45
C PHE A 89 16.22 -0.91 -6.49
N GLN A 90 15.90 -2.14 -6.89
CA GLN A 90 16.62 -2.90 -7.90
C GLN A 90 15.80 -3.08 -9.16
N ARG A 91 14.50 -3.29 -9.01
CA ARG A 91 13.58 -3.55 -10.12
C ARG A 91 12.23 -2.91 -9.89
N ARG A 92 11.48 -2.76 -10.98
CA ARG A 92 10.06 -2.41 -10.98
C ARG A 92 9.39 -2.83 -12.27
N HIS A 93 8.07 -2.85 -12.24
CA HIS A 93 7.27 -3.31 -13.37
C HIS A 93 6.50 -2.13 -13.96
N HIS A 94 6.56 -2.02 -15.28
CA HIS A 94 5.85 -1.00 -16.05
C HIS A 94 5.15 -1.59 -17.27
N LEU A 95 4.17 -0.84 -17.75
CA LEU A 95 3.48 -1.08 -19.00
C LEU A 95 3.64 0.15 -19.90
N PRO A 96 4.34 0.03 -21.01
CA PRO A 96 4.43 1.11 -21.99
C PRO A 96 3.16 1.16 -22.85
N ASN A 97 2.82 2.35 -23.31
CA ASN A 97 1.95 2.58 -24.48
C ASN A 97 0.52 2.04 -24.40
N LEU A 98 -0.10 1.95 -23.21
CA LEU A 98 -1.51 1.68 -23.09
C LEU A 98 -2.32 2.97 -22.92
N THR A 99 -3.56 2.95 -23.37
CA THR A 99 -4.55 3.96 -23.05
C THR A 99 -5.02 3.84 -21.61
N GLU A 100 -5.64 4.86 -21.06
CA GLU A 100 -6.23 4.79 -19.71
C GLU A 100 -7.26 3.67 -19.57
N ALA A 101 -8.08 3.46 -20.60
CA ALA A 101 -9.08 2.41 -20.60
C ALA A 101 -8.44 1.01 -20.56
N GLU A 102 -7.36 0.80 -21.29
CA GLU A 102 -6.61 -0.46 -21.27
C GLU A 102 -5.92 -0.68 -19.93
N HIS A 103 -5.32 0.37 -19.34
CA HIS A 103 -4.77 0.28 -17.99
C HIS A 103 -5.84 -0.07 -16.96
N LEU A 104 -7.01 0.58 -17.02
CA LEU A 104 -8.13 0.30 -16.12
C LEU A 104 -8.59 -1.15 -16.27
N GLU A 105 -8.78 -1.63 -17.49
CA GLU A 105 -9.21 -3.00 -17.74
C GLU A 105 -8.23 -4.03 -17.15
N LEU A 106 -6.93 -3.81 -17.31
CA LEU A 106 -5.90 -4.65 -16.71
C LEU A 106 -5.92 -4.62 -15.19
N GLU A 107 -6.05 -3.43 -14.59
CA GLU A 107 -6.15 -3.31 -13.14
C GLU A 107 -7.39 -4.03 -12.58
N LEU A 108 -8.51 -3.97 -13.28
CA LEU A 108 -9.73 -4.71 -12.91
C LEU A 108 -9.51 -6.23 -12.97
N GLU A 109 -8.80 -6.71 -13.98
CA GLU A 109 -8.47 -8.13 -14.12
C GLU A 109 -7.47 -8.59 -13.05
N VAL A 110 -6.40 -7.82 -12.81
CA VAL A 110 -5.44 -8.05 -11.72
C VAL A 110 -6.17 -8.11 -10.39
N GLY A 111 -7.01 -7.13 -10.11
CA GLY A 111 -7.77 -7.06 -8.87
C GLY A 111 -8.68 -8.27 -8.67
N ALA A 112 -9.43 -8.65 -9.71
CA ALA A 112 -10.29 -9.83 -9.65
C ALA A 112 -9.50 -11.14 -9.43
N CYS A 113 -8.34 -11.26 -10.07
CA CYS A 113 -7.44 -12.39 -9.86
C CYS A 113 -6.94 -12.43 -8.40
N LEU A 114 -6.47 -11.29 -7.87
CA LEU A 114 -5.99 -11.19 -6.49
C LEU A 114 -7.08 -11.56 -5.48
N LEU A 115 -8.31 -11.08 -5.64
CA LEU A 115 -9.40 -11.41 -4.73
C LEU A 115 -9.72 -12.90 -4.74
N ARG A 116 -9.80 -13.53 -5.93
CA ARG A 116 -10.02 -14.99 -6.05
C ARG A 116 -8.91 -15.78 -5.37
N GLU A 117 -7.66 -15.41 -5.63
CA GLU A 117 -6.49 -16.11 -5.09
C GLU A 117 -6.33 -15.90 -3.59
N ALA A 118 -6.60 -14.70 -3.08
CA ALA A 118 -6.58 -14.43 -1.64
C ALA A 118 -7.67 -15.22 -0.89
N ALA A 119 -8.88 -15.31 -1.45
CA ALA A 119 -9.92 -16.19 -0.91
C ALA A 119 -9.45 -17.65 -0.89
N ARG A 120 -8.90 -18.14 -2.01
CA ARG A 120 -8.42 -19.52 -2.14
C ARG A 120 -7.31 -19.87 -1.16
N VAL A 121 -6.35 -18.97 -0.94
CA VAL A 121 -5.25 -19.16 0.03
C VAL A 121 -5.78 -19.35 1.45
N ASN A 122 -6.91 -18.71 1.78
CA ASN A 122 -7.57 -18.83 3.08
C ASN A 122 -8.60 -19.99 3.13
N GLY A 123 -8.67 -20.83 2.10
CA GLY A 123 -9.64 -21.92 2.01
C GLY A 123 -11.09 -21.47 1.82
N TRP A 124 -11.30 -20.23 1.33
CA TRP A 124 -12.63 -19.69 1.08
C TRP A 124 -13.02 -19.78 -0.39
N LYS A 125 -14.30 -19.99 -0.65
CA LYS A 125 -14.90 -19.71 -1.96
C LYS A 125 -15.11 -18.20 -2.08
N ALA A 126 -15.02 -17.66 -3.28
CA ALA A 126 -15.32 -16.23 -3.52
C ALA A 126 -16.74 -15.85 -3.05
N THR A 127 -17.69 -16.78 -3.18
CA THR A 127 -19.08 -16.62 -2.74
C THR A 127 -19.28 -16.56 -1.22
N GLU A 128 -18.24 -16.87 -0.44
CA GLU A 128 -18.27 -16.78 1.03
C GLU A 128 -17.69 -15.47 1.56
N VAL A 129 -17.08 -14.66 0.68
CA VAL A 129 -16.51 -13.36 1.04
C VAL A 129 -17.63 -12.36 1.32
N GLN A 130 -17.55 -11.71 2.47
CA GLN A 130 -18.57 -10.80 2.99
C GLN A 130 -18.13 -9.34 3.03
N GLY A 131 -16.85 -9.08 2.77
CA GLY A 131 -16.30 -7.72 2.71
C GLY A 131 -15.07 -7.65 1.82
N VAL A 132 -14.94 -6.54 1.09
CA VAL A 132 -13.78 -6.22 0.24
C VAL A 132 -13.42 -4.75 0.46
N LEU A 133 -12.20 -4.51 0.93
CA LEU A 133 -11.68 -3.17 1.12
C LEU A 133 -10.38 -3.01 0.33
N ILE A 134 -10.37 -2.13 -0.67
CA ILE A 134 -9.22 -1.92 -1.54
C ILE A 134 -8.75 -0.47 -1.46
N GLY A 135 -7.47 -0.33 -1.13
CA GLY A 135 -6.75 0.94 -1.14
C GLY A 135 -6.13 1.23 -2.50
N MET A 136 -6.14 2.50 -2.89
CA MET A 136 -5.50 3.02 -4.09
C MET A 136 -5.08 4.48 -3.89
N SER A 137 -4.11 4.95 -4.67
CA SER A 137 -3.58 6.31 -4.53
C SER A 137 -4.56 7.38 -4.95
N GLY A 138 -5.31 7.14 -5.98
CA GLY A 138 -6.31 8.06 -6.52
C GLY A 138 -7.55 7.34 -7.00
N PRO A 139 -8.61 8.07 -7.30
CA PRO A 139 -9.80 7.48 -7.90
C PRO A 139 -9.44 6.89 -9.27
N VAL A 140 -9.83 5.64 -9.48
CA VAL A 140 -9.64 4.95 -10.75
C VAL A 140 -10.94 4.99 -11.54
N ALA A 141 -12.03 4.58 -10.90
CA ALA A 141 -13.40 4.67 -11.37
C ALA A 141 -14.32 4.61 -10.15
N ASP A 142 -15.51 5.16 -10.26
CA ASP A 142 -16.46 5.27 -9.15
C ASP A 142 -16.88 3.93 -8.56
N ASP A 143 -17.02 2.92 -9.40
CA ASP A 143 -17.42 1.56 -9.04
C ASP A 143 -16.26 0.56 -9.11
N TYR A 144 -15.00 1.01 -9.04
CA TYR A 144 -13.80 0.20 -9.22
C TYR A 144 -13.80 -1.07 -8.37
N VAL A 145 -14.02 -0.96 -7.06
CA VAL A 145 -14.02 -2.12 -6.15
C VAL A 145 -15.24 -3.01 -6.40
N VAL A 146 -16.38 -2.44 -6.78
CA VAL A 146 -17.59 -3.19 -7.17
C VAL A 146 -17.31 -4.02 -8.41
N GLN A 147 -16.67 -3.45 -9.42
CA GLN A 147 -16.31 -4.17 -10.65
C GLN A 147 -15.32 -5.32 -10.37
N ILE A 148 -14.27 -5.06 -9.59
CA ILE A 148 -13.31 -6.09 -9.20
C ILE A 148 -13.99 -7.24 -8.45
N ALA A 149 -14.82 -6.92 -7.44
CA ALA A 149 -15.53 -7.91 -6.64
C ALA A 149 -16.48 -8.76 -7.50
N ARG A 150 -17.24 -8.13 -8.39
CA ARG A 150 -18.12 -8.81 -9.34
C ARG A 150 -17.36 -9.77 -10.26
N ARG A 151 -16.24 -9.33 -10.83
CA ARG A 151 -15.38 -10.17 -11.69
C ARG A 151 -14.72 -11.31 -10.92
N ALA A 152 -14.51 -11.14 -9.63
CA ALA A 152 -13.99 -12.18 -8.75
C ALA A 152 -15.07 -13.21 -8.36
N GLY A 153 -16.35 -12.97 -8.63
CA GLY A 153 -17.45 -13.81 -8.21
C GLY A 153 -17.87 -13.63 -6.75
N ILE A 154 -17.55 -12.47 -6.17
CA ILE A 154 -17.93 -12.09 -4.81
C ILE A 154 -19.39 -11.60 -4.83
N PRO A 155 -20.21 -12.00 -3.83
CA PRO A 155 -21.61 -11.65 -3.77
C PRO A 155 -21.89 -10.14 -3.81
N HIS A 156 -23.02 -9.77 -4.38
CA HIS A 156 -23.44 -8.38 -4.48
C HIS A 156 -23.66 -7.76 -3.09
N GLU A 157 -24.15 -8.49 -2.14
CA GLU A 157 -24.43 -8.08 -0.75
C GLU A 157 -23.17 -7.92 0.11
N ALA A 158 -22.02 -8.43 -0.34
CA ALA A 158 -20.76 -8.19 0.36
C ALA A 158 -20.44 -6.69 0.42
N LEU A 159 -19.97 -6.21 1.57
CA LEU A 159 -19.57 -4.81 1.72
C LEU A 159 -18.36 -4.50 0.84
N LYS A 160 -18.43 -3.45 0.02
CA LYS A 160 -17.33 -2.98 -0.82
C LYS A 160 -16.90 -1.59 -0.39
N VAL A 161 -15.60 -1.41 -0.14
CA VAL A 161 -15.04 -0.14 0.32
C VAL A 161 -13.84 0.24 -0.54
N SER A 162 -13.92 1.41 -1.17
CA SER A 162 -12.76 2.05 -1.81
C SER A 162 -12.09 2.98 -0.80
N VAL A 163 -10.78 2.82 -0.62
CA VAL A 163 -9.99 3.63 0.31
C VAL A 163 -8.95 4.41 -0.47
N HIS A 164 -9.08 5.71 -0.44
CA HIS A 164 -8.24 6.62 -1.19
C HIS A 164 -7.42 7.48 -0.22
N LYS A 165 -6.26 7.00 0.17
CA LYS A 165 -5.34 7.66 1.12
C LYS A 165 -3.89 7.60 0.65
N ALA A 166 -3.66 7.68 -0.64
CA ALA A 166 -2.32 7.55 -1.21
C ALA A 166 -1.57 6.31 -0.67
N CYS A 167 -0.31 6.51 -0.31
CA CYS A 167 0.59 5.46 0.18
C CYS A 167 0.10 4.73 1.45
N ASP A 168 -0.87 5.29 2.17
CA ASP A 168 -1.46 4.68 3.37
C ASP A 168 -2.73 3.86 3.08
N SER A 169 -3.23 3.86 1.85
CA SER A 169 -4.57 3.34 1.54
C SER A 169 -4.80 1.90 1.93
N SER A 170 -3.86 0.98 1.71
CA SER A 170 -4.04 -0.42 2.08
C SER A 170 -4.05 -0.64 3.60
N MET A 171 -3.23 0.12 4.35
CA MET A 171 -3.26 0.08 5.80
C MET A 171 -4.46 0.84 6.36
N GLY A 172 -4.87 1.94 5.71
CA GLY A 172 -6.13 2.61 6.01
C GLY A 172 -7.34 1.68 5.82
N ALA A 173 -7.36 0.88 4.77
CA ALA A 173 -8.37 -0.16 4.54
C ALA A 173 -8.38 -1.20 5.67
N LEU A 174 -7.20 -1.68 6.08
CA LEU A 174 -7.08 -2.61 7.20
C LEU A 174 -7.51 -1.98 8.52
N HIS A 175 -7.14 -0.73 8.76
CA HIS A 175 -7.57 0.04 9.94
C HIS A 175 -9.09 0.18 10.01
N LEU A 176 -9.75 0.50 8.89
CA LEU A 176 -11.21 0.56 8.80
C LEU A 176 -11.88 -0.80 9.08
N ALA A 177 -11.31 -1.88 8.57
CA ALA A 177 -11.85 -3.22 8.78
C ALA A 177 -11.72 -3.72 10.23
N LEU A 178 -10.75 -3.19 10.99
CA LEU A 178 -10.40 -3.72 12.31
C LEU A 178 -10.77 -2.80 13.47
N ASN A 179 -10.77 -1.47 13.29
CA ASN A 179 -10.93 -0.52 14.38
C ASN A 179 -12.41 -0.17 14.65
N PRO A 180 -13.02 -0.71 15.72
CA PRO A 180 -14.41 -0.43 16.04
C PRO A 180 -14.64 1.00 16.57
N ASN A 181 -13.57 1.73 16.89
CA ASN A 181 -13.65 3.09 17.43
C ASN A 181 -13.65 4.17 16.34
N LEU A 182 -13.48 3.79 15.07
CA LEU A 182 -13.63 4.71 13.95
C LEU A 182 -15.12 4.97 13.71
N SER A 183 -15.67 5.95 14.41
CA SER A 183 -17.00 6.46 14.13
C SER A 183 -16.93 7.61 13.14
N SER A 184 -17.51 7.45 11.98
CA SER A 184 -17.87 8.57 11.13
C SER A 184 -19.29 9.00 11.51
N ALA A 185 -19.47 10.24 11.89
CA ALA A 185 -20.72 10.81 12.40
C ALA A 185 -21.98 10.28 11.68
N GLY A 186 -22.78 9.46 12.37
CA GLY A 186 -24.07 8.95 11.90
C GLY A 186 -24.01 7.89 10.79
N ARG A 187 -22.84 7.26 10.52
CA ARG A 187 -22.65 6.33 9.40
C ARG A 187 -22.24 4.94 9.89
N VAL A 188 -22.24 3.98 8.96
CA VAL A 188 -21.91 2.58 9.23
C VAL A 188 -20.52 2.44 9.85
N ASN A 189 -20.43 1.82 11.02
CA ASN A 189 -19.16 1.36 11.58
C ASN A 189 -18.71 0.12 10.80
N ILE A 190 -17.74 0.30 9.92
CA ILE A 190 -17.26 -0.75 9.02
C ILE A 190 -16.70 -1.93 9.80
N ALA A 191 -15.91 -1.69 10.85
CA ALA A 191 -15.32 -2.76 11.66
C ALA A 191 -16.38 -3.58 12.39
N GLU A 192 -17.43 -2.95 12.92
CA GLU A 192 -18.55 -3.68 13.53
C GLU A 192 -19.33 -4.49 12.50
N ALA A 193 -19.61 -3.90 11.33
CA ALA A 193 -20.30 -4.58 10.25
C ALA A 193 -19.51 -5.80 9.72
N LEU A 194 -18.18 -5.81 9.84
CA LEU A 194 -17.30 -6.86 9.35
C LEU A 194 -16.80 -7.82 10.42
N ARG A 195 -17.13 -7.60 11.69
CA ARG A 195 -16.68 -8.49 12.78
C ARG A 195 -17.10 -9.93 12.55
N GLY A 196 -16.14 -10.86 12.62
CA GLY A 196 -16.37 -12.30 12.42
C GLY A 196 -16.67 -12.71 10.98
N LYS A 197 -16.61 -11.80 10.02
CA LYS A 197 -16.88 -12.07 8.60
C LYS A 197 -15.59 -12.35 7.83
N LYS A 198 -15.70 -13.08 6.72
CA LYS A 198 -14.61 -13.32 5.78
C LYS A 198 -14.40 -12.06 4.94
N VAL A 199 -13.26 -11.40 5.13
CA VAL A 199 -12.97 -10.09 4.55
C VAL A 199 -11.66 -10.13 3.78
N LEU A 200 -11.65 -9.59 2.59
CA LEU A 200 -10.45 -9.36 1.79
C LEU A 200 -10.04 -7.89 1.87
N VAL A 201 -8.80 -7.64 2.26
CA VAL A 201 -8.27 -6.29 2.42
C VAL A 201 -6.97 -6.14 1.66
N GLY A 202 -6.80 -5.06 0.92
CA GLY A 202 -5.56 -4.89 0.18
C GLY A 202 -5.35 -3.52 -0.43
N GLY A 203 -4.36 -3.46 -1.31
CA GLY A 203 -4.07 -2.32 -2.17
C GLY A 203 -3.75 -2.79 -3.59
N ILE A 204 -4.23 -2.04 -4.56
CA ILE A 204 -3.97 -2.27 -5.99
C ILE A 204 -3.50 -0.94 -6.57
N GLU A 205 -2.35 -0.96 -7.22
CA GLU A 205 -1.71 0.26 -7.68
C GLU A 205 -1.08 0.08 -9.06
N GLY A 206 -1.80 0.51 -10.09
CA GLY A 206 -1.34 0.55 -11.48
C GLY A 206 -0.64 1.86 -11.81
N LEU A 207 0.51 2.13 -11.20
CA LEU A 207 1.18 3.43 -11.35
C LEU A 207 1.67 3.71 -12.77
N SER A 208 1.78 2.71 -13.64
CA SER A 208 2.00 2.94 -15.07
C SER A 208 0.91 3.81 -15.69
N ARG A 209 -0.33 3.73 -15.21
CA ARG A 209 -1.44 4.60 -15.63
C ARG A 209 -1.17 6.06 -15.29
N PHE A 210 -0.72 6.34 -14.07
CA PHE A 210 -0.35 7.69 -13.65
C PHE A 210 0.91 8.18 -14.35
N THR A 211 1.94 7.35 -14.42
CA THR A 211 3.20 7.71 -15.06
C THR A 211 3.08 7.79 -16.59
N SER A 212 2.05 7.20 -17.20
CA SER A 212 1.85 7.26 -18.66
C SER A 212 1.76 8.69 -19.21
N ARG A 213 1.28 9.63 -18.42
CA ARG A 213 1.18 11.05 -18.76
C ARG A 213 2.23 11.92 -18.10
N ALA A 214 2.95 11.39 -17.10
CA ALA A 214 3.93 12.16 -16.36
C ALA A 214 5.18 12.43 -17.20
N ARG A 215 5.70 13.64 -17.10
CA ARG A 215 7.04 14.01 -17.55
C ARG A 215 8.01 14.18 -16.37
N ASP A 216 7.53 14.00 -15.15
CA ASP A 216 8.35 14.05 -13.94
C ASP A 216 9.30 12.86 -13.90
N LYS A 217 10.59 13.15 -14.05
CA LYS A 217 11.66 12.15 -14.07
C LYS A 217 11.76 11.37 -12.75
N ASN A 218 11.44 11.99 -11.63
CA ASN A 218 11.47 11.34 -10.32
C ASN A 218 10.35 10.30 -10.19
N ALA A 219 9.13 10.68 -10.58
CA ALA A 219 8.00 9.76 -10.58
C ALA A 219 8.25 8.54 -11.48
N LEU A 220 8.76 8.78 -12.69
CA LEU A 220 9.07 7.72 -13.66
C LEU A 220 10.13 6.75 -13.14
N GLN A 221 11.11 7.24 -12.38
CA GLN A 221 12.16 6.40 -11.81
C GLN A 221 11.72 5.64 -10.55
N LEU A 222 10.87 6.21 -9.72
CA LEU A 222 10.53 5.63 -8.41
C LEU A 222 9.37 4.63 -8.45
N PHE A 223 8.35 4.91 -9.24
CA PHE A 223 7.11 4.15 -9.20
C PHE A 223 7.16 2.86 -10.02
N GLY A 224 6.31 1.91 -9.64
CA GLY A 224 6.06 0.67 -10.36
C GLY A 224 4.67 0.13 -10.07
N ASN A 225 4.18 -0.82 -10.86
CA ASN A 225 2.93 -1.51 -10.61
C ASN A 225 3.07 -2.51 -9.47
N GLY A 226 2.08 -2.63 -8.63
CA GLY A 226 2.05 -3.64 -7.59
C GLY A 226 0.71 -3.74 -6.88
N ALA A 227 0.44 -4.91 -6.33
CA ALA A 227 -0.79 -5.14 -5.59
C ALA A 227 -0.61 -6.23 -4.53
N GLY A 228 -1.40 -6.17 -3.47
CA GLY A 228 -1.44 -7.21 -2.45
C GLY A 228 -2.79 -7.23 -1.74
N VAL A 229 -3.29 -8.43 -1.47
CA VAL A 229 -4.57 -8.66 -0.77
C VAL A 229 -4.40 -9.76 0.26
N ILE A 230 -4.86 -9.52 1.47
CA ILE A 230 -4.90 -10.49 2.57
C ILE A 230 -6.34 -10.85 2.91
N GLY A 231 -6.58 -12.10 3.28
CA GLY A 231 -7.83 -12.54 3.89
C GLY A 231 -7.75 -12.45 5.41
N VAL A 232 -8.72 -11.80 6.02
CA VAL A 232 -8.82 -11.66 7.48
C VAL A 232 -10.24 -11.93 7.97
N ILE A 233 -10.35 -12.38 9.22
CA ILE A 233 -11.61 -12.41 9.95
C ILE A 233 -11.44 -11.46 11.14
N PRO A 234 -11.98 -10.21 11.02
CA PRO A 234 -11.84 -9.19 12.06
C PRO A 234 -12.29 -9.69 13.43
N GLY A 235 -11.44 -9.54 14.43
CA GLY A 235 -11.68 -10.01 15.79
C GLY A 235 -11.30 -11.49 16.05
N GLN A 236 -10.99 -12.26 15.01
CA GLN A 236 -10.53 -13.66 15.12
C GLN A 236 -9.07 -13.82 14.68
N THR A 237 -8.80 -13.77 13.37
CA THR A 237 -7.42 -13.92 12.85
C THR A 237 -6.59 -12.67 13.05
N MET A 238 -7.22 -11.51 13.12
CA MET A 238 -6.57 -10.23 13.39
C MET A 238 -7.42 -9.37 14.30
N ARG A 239 -6.81 -8.75 15.31
CA ARG A 239 -7.46 -7.89 16.28
C ARG A 239 -6.84 -6.52 16.27
N PHE A 240 -7.68 -5.50 16.37
CA PHE A 240 -7.23 -4.15 16.64
C PHE A 240 -6.86 -4.01 18.12
N LEU A 241 -5.74 -3.40 18.41
CA LEU A 241 -5.32 -3.06 19.76
C LEU A 241 -5.35 -1.55 19.96
N VAL A 242 -4.56 -0.82 19.21
CA VAL A 242 -4.49 0.64 19.23
C VAL A 242 -4.23 1.18 17.83
N GLY A 243 -4.61 2.42 17.58
CA GLY A 243 -4.34 3.09 16.32
C GLY A 243 -4.47 4.60 16.43
N LYS A 244 -3.70 5.29 15.61
CA LYS A 244 -3.77 6.73 15.42
C LYS A 244 -3.79 7.03 13.94
N SER A 245 -4.62 7.97 13.55
CA SER A 245 -4.50 8.66 12.28
C SER A 245 -4.01 10.07 12.54
N HIS A 246 -2.98 10.45 11.81
CA HIS A 246 -2.42 11.78 11.86
C HIS A 246 -2.50 12.40 10.49
N GLU A 247 -2.96 13.63 10.41
CA GLU A 247 -2.85 14.44 9.22
C GLU A 247 -1.94 15.61 9.45
N ALA A 248 -1.03 15.82 8.51
CA ALA A 248 -0.23 17.01 8.45
C ALA A 248 -0.62 17.77 7.19
N PHE A 249 -1.15 18.96 7.37
CA PHE A 249 -1.35 19.87 6.26
C PHE A 249 -0.02 20.47 5.85
N ASP A 250 0.23 20.57 4.55
CA ASP A 250 1.44 21.20 4.03
C ASP A 250 1.33 22.73 4.08
N LYS A 251 1.27 23.26 5.30
CA LYS A 251 1.24 24.72 5.52
C LYS A 251 2.54 25.41 5.14
N GLU A 252 3.63 24.65 5.02
CA GLU A 252 4.96 25.16 4.72
C GLU A 252 5.30 25.09 3.24
N GLY A 253 4.38 24.55 2.39
CA GLY A 253 4.61 24.39 0.95
C GLY A 253 5.76 23.43 0.63
N LEU A 254 5.97 22.40 1.45
CA LEU A 254 7.06 21.44 1.29
C LEU A 254 6.76 20.36 0.25
N LEU A 255 5.49 20.19 -0.09
CA LEU A 255 5.03 19.23 -1.08
C LEU A 255 4.67 19.95 -2.36
N GLU A 256 5.25 19.52 -3.46
CA GLU A 256 4.94 20.01 -4.81
C GLU A 256 3.75 19.29 -5.43
N VAL A 257 3.26 18.24 -4.77
CA VAL A 257 2.12 17.44 -5.22
C VAL A 257 0.84 17.99 -4.60
N ARG A 258 -0.12 18.33 -5.46
CA ARG A 258 -1.49 18.63 -5.07
C ARG A 258 -2.41 17.69 -5.81
N MET A 259 -3.12 16.83 -5.07
CA MET A 259 -4.10 15.91 -5.64
C MET A 259 -5.45 16.16 -5.00
N TYR A 260 -6.47 16.47 -5.81
CA TYR A 260 -7.82 16.76 -5.32
C TYR A 260 -8.72 15.53 -5.43
N TYR A 261 -9.47 15.31 -4.37
CA TYR A 261 -10.43 14.23 -4.30
C TYR A 261 -11.80 14.69 -4.79
N PRO A 262 -12.36 14.10 -5.83
CA PRO A 262 -13.68 14.47 -6.31
C PRO A 262 -14.80 14.18 -5.31
N TYR A 263 -14.50 13.42 -4.25
CA TYR A 263 -15.50 12.94 -3.28
C TYR A 263 -15.42 13.58 -1.90
N SER A 264 -14.40 14.35 -1.59
CA SER A 264 -14.24 14.97 -0.28
C SER A 264 -15.15 16.17 -0.05
N GLY A 265 -15.66 16.78 -1.11
CA GLY A 265 -16.49 18.00 -1.06
C GLY A 265 -15.77 19.22 -0.48
N SER A 266 -14.49 19.09 -0.13
CA SER A 266 -13.69 20.15 0.46
C SER A 266 -12.37 20.30 -0.28
N LYS A 267 -12.20 21.47 -0.90
CA LYS A 267 -10.94 21.87 -1.53
C LYS A 267 -9.88 22.30 -0.51
N ASP A 268 -10.26 22.50 0.73
CA ASP A 268 -9.42 23.12 1.78
C ASP A 268 -8.92 22.11 2.81
N GLY A 269 -8.79 20.85 2.44
CA GLY A 269 -8.23 19.85 3.34
C GLY A 269 -9.08 19.59 4.58
N GLY A 270 -10.39 19.70 4.47
CA GLY A 270 -11.31 19.28 5.51
C GLY A 270 -11.27 17.77 5.71
N SER A 271 -11.93 17.31 6.69
CA SER A 271 -12.11 15.92 7.11
C SER A 271 -11.09 14.87 6.66
N LEU A 272 -10.40 14.34 7.59
CA LEU A 272 -9.36 13.32 7.51
C LEU A 272 -9.74 12.07 6.75
N VAL A 273 -10.90 11.56 7.06
CA VAL A 273 -11.50 10.40 6.42
C VAL A 273 -12.99 10.66 6.30
N GLU A 274 -13.47 10.85 5.11
CA GLU A 274 -14.89 10.91 4.84
C GLU A 274 -15.34 9.53 4.37
N VAL A 275 -16.30 8.93 5.09
CA VAL A 275 -16.96 7.71 4.66
C VAL A 275 -18.26 8.08 3.98
N SER A 276 -18.35 7.84 2.68
CA SER A 276 -19.58 8.04 1.92
C SER A 276 -20.12 6.70 1.42
N GLN A 277 -21.41 6.54 1.43
CA GLN A 277 -22.10 5.41 0.87
C GLN A 277 -22.73 5.81 -0.45
N ALA A 278 -22.12 5.39 -1.55
CA ALA A 278 -22.58 5.71 -2.90
C ALA A 278 -23.73 4.79 -3.35
N ALA A 279 -23.72 3.55 -2.85
CA ALA A 279 -24.77 2.53 -3.05
C ALA A 279 -24.90 1.73 -1.76
N PRO A 280 -25.99 0.98 -1.54
CA PRO A 280 -26.20 0.21 -0.31
C PRO A 280 -25.05 -0.76 0.03
N ASP A 281 -24.38 -1.26 -0.98
CA ASP A 281 -23.28 -2.22 -0.89
C ASP A 281 -21.90 -1.62 -1.18
N HIS A 282 -21.82 -0.31 -1.39
CA HIS A 282 -20.57 0.38 -1.76
C HIS A 282 -20.31 1.56 -0.83
N VAL A 283 -19.30 1.42 0.00
CA VAL A 283 -18.80 2.48 0.87
C VAL A 283 -17.49 3.03 0.33
N ARG A 284 -17.40 4.33 0.19
CA ARG A 284 -16.16 5.02 -0.16
C ARG A 284 -15.56 5.67 1.06
N VAL A 285 -14.24 5.58 1.16
CA VAL A 285 -13.46 6.32 2.14
C VAL A 285 -12.54 7.24 1.36
N ALA A 286 -12.82 8.52 1.43
CA ALA A 286 -11.98 9.55 0.82
C ALA A 286 -10.99 10.10 1.85
N GLY A 287 -9.76 10.23 1.45
CA GLY A 287 -8.69 10.89 2.21
C GLY A 287 -8.19 12.14 1.48
N LEU A 288 -7.12 12.72 1.99
CA LEU A 288 -6.54 13.98 1.51
C LEU A 288 -5.72 13.86 0.22
N MET A 289 -6.19 13.17 -0.77
CA MET A 289 -5.53 13.19 -2.07
C MET A 289 -6.39 13.97 -3.08
N HIS A 290 -5.76 14.87 -3.79
CA HIS A 290 -6.43 15.75 -4.74
C HIS A 290 -5.81 15.58 -6.12
N GLU A 291 -6.59 15.35 -7.15
CA GLU A 291 -6.13 15.46 -8.53
C GLU A 291 -6.00 16.95 -8.91
N PRO A 292 -4.96 17.32 -9.68
CA PRO A 292 -4.86 18.69 -10.20
C PRO A 292 -6.11 19.07 -10.99
N GLU A 293 -6.72 20.20 -10.68
CA GLU A 293 -7.97 20.68 -11.31
C GLU A 293 -7.82 20.94 -12.80
N ASP A 294 -6.61 21.23 -13.24
CA ASP A 294 -6.28 21.57 -14.62
C ASP A 294 -5.83 20.36 -15.47
N GLY A 295 -5.87 19.16 -14.89
CA GLY A 295 -5.37 17.95 -15.54
C GLY A 295 -3.86 17.94 -15.74
N SER A 296 -3.13 18.82 -15.06
CA SER A 296 -1.67 18.82 -15.12
C SER A 296 -1.10 17.51 -14.55
N PRO A 297 0.04 17.04 -15.06
CA PRO A 297 0.64 15.81 -14.59
C PRO A 297 1.06 15.92 -13.12
N LEU A 298 0.94 14.80 -12.40
CA LEU A 298 1.47 14.66 -11.04
C LEU A 298 2.94 15.04 -10.98
N VAL A 299 3.27 16.01 -10.14
CA VAL A 299 4.64 16.41 -9.83
C VAL A 299 4.97 15.87 -8.44
N MET A 300 6.03 15.09 -8.31
CA MET A 300 6.47 14.58 -7.02
C MET A 300 7.09 15.68 -6.17
N ALA A 301 6.79 15.66 -4.89
CA ALA A 301 7.49 16.49 -3.91
C ALA A 301 9.00 16.29 -4.01
N GLY A 302 9.75 17.39 -3.91
CA GLY A 302 11.19 17.34 -3.83
C GLY A 302 11.65 16.41 -2.69
N LEU A 303 12.78 15.72 -2.89
CA LEU A 303 13.30 14.72 -1.95
C LEU A 303 13.42 15.26 -0.51
N ILE A 304 13.84 16.52 -0.34
CA ILE A 304 13.97 17.16 0.98
C ILE A 304 12.62 17.34 1.66
N GLY A 305 11.58 17.75 0.92
CA GLY A 305 10.22 17.90 1.45
C GLY A 305 9.66 16.55 1.90
N MET A 306 9.82 15.50 1.08
CA MET A 306 9.42 14.14 1.43
C MET A 306 10.13 13.62 2.68
N VAL A 307 11.46 13.80 2.79
CA VAL A 307 12.21 13.37 3.95
C VAL A 307 11.72 14.08 5.23
N LYS A 308 11.56 15.39 5.19
CA LYS A 308 11.08 16.16 6.36
C LYS A 308 9.70 15.68 6.80
N LEU A 309 8.77 15.58 5.88
CA LEU A 309 7.39 15.22 6.18
C LEU A 309 7.26 13.76 6.65
N PHE A 310 7.75 12.80 5.87
CA PHE A 310 7.60 11.37 6.19
C PHE A 310 8.37 10.96 7.44
N VAL A 311 9.53 11.54 7.72
CA VAL A 311 10.28 11.21 8.93
C VAL A 311 9.63 11.86 10.14
N ARG A 312 9.34 13.17 10.09
CA ARG A 312 8.76 13.92 11.22
C ARG A 312 7.39 13.35 11.63
N THR A 313 6.46 13.24 10.68
CA THR A 313 5.11 12.73 10.96
C THR A 313 5.13 11.24 11.32
N GLY A 314 5.92 10.43 10.62
CA GLY A 314 6.02 9.01 10.91
C GLY A 314 6.57 8.72 12.30
N VAL A 315 7.59 9.44 12.74
CA VAL A 315 8.13 9.30 14.11
C VAL A 315 7.12 9.74 15.15
N GLN A 316 6.42 10.85 14.93
CA GLN A 316 5.39 11.33 15.84
C GLN A 316 4.25 10.33 16.01
N VAL A 317 3.67 9.84 14.89
CA VAL A 317 2.57 8.87 14.90
C VAL A 317 2.97 7.59 15.63
N VAL A 318 4.14 7.03 15.29
CA VAL A 318 4.63 5.81 15.95
C VAL A 318 4.84 6.03 17.45
N THR A 319 5.38 7.19 17.84
CA THR A 319 5.58 7.51 19.27
C THR A 319 4.25 7.55 20.01
N ASP A 320 3.22 8.16 19.43
CA ASP A 320 1.91 8.26 20.04
C ASP A 320 1.22 6.89 20.11
N VAL A 321 1.28 6.09 19.06
CA VAL A 321 0.77 4.72 19.05
C VAL A 321 1.46 3.85 20.08
N MET A 322 2.80 3.92 20.18
CA MET A 322 3.57 3.13 21.14
C MET A 322 3.23 3.51 22.59
N ARG A 323 2.98 4.79 22.88
CA ARG A 323 2.52 5.23 24.20
C ARG A 323 1.17 4.60 24.56
N GLU A 324 0.22 4.61 23.64
CA GLU A 324 -1.09 3.99 23.87
C GLU A 324 -0.99 2.48 23.97
N TYR A 325 -0.18 1.84 23.13
CA TYR A 325 0.09 0.41 23.21
C TYR A 325 0.64 0.01 24.57
N GLN A 326 1.65 0.71 25.07
CA GLN A 326 2.25 0.45 26.39
C GLN A 326 1.23 0.66 27.52
N ASN A 327 0.36 1.66 27.42
CA ASN A 327 -0.71 1.86 28.38
C ASN A 327 -1.69 0.68 28.37
N LEU A 328 -2.12 0.24 27.19
CA LEU A 328 -3.00 -0.90 27.03
C LEU A 328 -2.37 -2.20 27.60
N MET A 329 -1.09 -2.46 27.28
CA MET A 329 -0.39 -3.67 27.79
C MET A 329 -0.29 -3.66 29.31
N ARG A 330 -0.04 -2.51 29.92
CA ARG A 330 -0.05 -2.38 31.40
C ARG A 330 -1.43 -2.67 31.98
N GLN A 331 -2.49 -2.17 31.38
CA GLN A 331 -3.88 -2.45 31.80
C GLN A 331 -4.24 -3.93 31.69
N LEU A 332 -3.71 -4.61 30.65
CA LEU A 332 -3.92 -6.03 30.43
C LEU A 332 -3.00 -6.94 31.27
N GLY A 333 -2.09 -6.37 32.08
CA GLY A 333 -1.13 -7.12 32.88
C GLY A 333 -0.02 -7.81 32.05
N THR A 334 0.26 -7.34 30.84
CA THR A 334 1.28 -7.86 29.94
C THR A 334 2.30 -6.80 29.51
N PRO A 335 2.96 -6.10 30.45
CA PRO A 335 3.77 -4.90 30.14
C PRO A 335 5.01 -5.18 29.27
N ASP A 336 5.52 -6.41 29.25
CA ASP A 336 6.75 -6.79 28.57
C ASP A 336 6.53 -7.28 27.14
N LYS A 337 5.31 -7.21 26.63
CA LYS A 337 5.03 -7.67 25.27
C LYS A 337 5.65 -6.73 24.23
N SER A 338 6.60 -7.25 23.46
CA SER A 338 7.35 -6.48 22.45
C SER A 338 6.65 -6.49 21.10
N ILE A 339 7.02 -5.52 20.25
CA ILE A 339 6.60 -5.47 18.85
C ILE A 339 7.52 -6.36 18.02
N ALA A 340 6.95 -7.36 17.37
CA ALA A 340 7.70 -8.32 16.54
C ALA A 340 8.27 -7.69 15.26
N VAL A 341 7.49 -6.82 14.62
CA VAL A 341 7.87 -6.14 13.37
C VAL A 341 7.05 -4.87 13.15
N GLY A 342 7.68 -3.84 12.60
CA GLY A 342 7.03 -2.64 12.09
C GLY A 342 7.01 -2.63 10.57
N ILE A 343 5.82 -2.64 9.99
CA ILE A 343 5.66 -2.43 8.55
C ILE A 343 5.42 -0.94 8.32
N VAL A 344 6.35 -0.31 7.62
CA VAL A 344 6.31 1.11 7.30
C VAL A 344 6.27 1.32 5.79
N HIS A 345 5.77 2.47 5.37
CA HIS A 345 5.76 2.78 3.94
C HIS A 345 7.17 2.81 3.35
N HIS A 346 7.36 2.07 2.26
CA HIS A 346 8.62 1.94 1.55
C HIS A 346 8.76 3.05 0.48
N ALA A 347 8.81 4.31 0.94
CA ALA A 347 9.04 5.44 0.04
C ALA A 347 10.43 5.37 -0.61
N ASN A 348 11.46 5.18 0.22
CA ASN A 348 12.80 4.72 -0.14
C ASN A 348 13.56 4.26 1.13
N LEU A 349 14.64 3.50 0.94
CA LEU A 349 15.43 2.92 2.04
C LEU A 349 16.02 3.99 2.97
N LYS A 350 16.56 5.09 2.42
CA LYS A 350 17.18 6.16 3.24
C LYS A 350 16.17 6.81 4.19
N ILE A 351 14.93 7.02 3.74
CA ILE A 351 13.84 7.53 4.60
C ILE A 351 13.54 6.54 5.74
N ASN A 352 13.48 5.25 5.44
CA ASN A 352 13.18 4.24 6.45
C ASN A 352 14.31 4.12 7.48
N GLN A 353 15.57 4.15 7.04
CA GLN A 353 16.74 4.19 7.94
C GLN A 353 16.71 5.41 8.85
N LEU A 354 16.38 6.58 8.30
CA LEU A 354 16.30 7.82 9.09
C LEU A 354 15.15 7.77 10.11
N LYS A 355 13.97 7.20 9.75
CA LYS A 355 12.88 6.96 10.69
C LYS A 355 13.33 6.02 11.82
N ALA A 356 13.93 4.88 11.48
CA ALA A 356 14.42 3.91 12.47
C ALA A 356 15.41 4.57 13.46
N LYS A 357 16.35 5.36 12.93
CA LYS A 357 17.31 6.12 13.76
C LYS A 357 16.62 7.10 14.72
N GLN A 358 15.62 7.82 14.26
CA GLN A 358 14.87 8.78 15.11
C GLN A 358 14.00 8.06 16.15
N LEU A 359 13.33 6.97 15.77
CA LEU A 359 12.56 6.14 16.71
C LEU A 359 13.46 5.57 17.80
N ASN A 360 14.64 5.07 17.43
CA ASN A 360 15.60 4.56 18.39
C ASN A 360 16.07 5.62 19.39
N LYS A 361 16.31 6.86 18.94
CA LYS A 361 16.60 7.98 19.82
C LYS A 361 15.46 8.29 20.82
N ALA A 362 14.22 8.01 20.40
CA ALA A 362 13.03 8.11 21.26
C ALA A 362 12.81 6.87 22.15
N GLY A 363 13.74 5.92 22.16
CA GLY A 363 13.62 4.68 22.95
C GLY A 363 12.71 3.62 22.34
N ILE A 364 12.24 3.80 21.12
CA ILE A 364 11.34 2.89 20.42
C ILE A 364 12.14 2.02 19.47
N ARG A 365 12.11 0.70 19.69
CA ARG A 365 12.90 -0.27 18.92
C ARG A 365 12.05 -1.45 18.50
N PHE A 366 12.01 -1.72 17.20
CA PHE A 366 11.48 -2.95 16.59
C PHE A 366 12.06 -3.11 15.17
N PRO A 367 12.10 -4.33 14.64
CA PRO A 367 12.56 -4.57 13.27
C PRO A 367 11.70 -3.83 12.25
N MET A 368 12.33 -3.16 11.29
CA MET A 368 11.70 -2.46 10.17
C MET A 368 12.36 -2.92 8.86
N PRO A 369 12.05 -4.14 8.36
CA PRO A 369 12.73 -4.70 7.21
C PRO A 369 12.39 -3.93 5.92
N TRP A 370 13.37 -3.88 4.99
CA TRP A 370 13.17 -3.40 3.63
C TRP A 370 12.73 -4.56 2.73
N LEU A 371 11.56 -4.47 2.12
CA LEU A 371 10.89 -5.61 1.48
C LEU A 371 10.45 -5.36 0.04
N LEU A 372 10.72 -4.18 -0.55
CA LEU A 372 10.22 -3.78 -1.86
C LEU A 372 11.31 -3.43 -2.88
N SER A 373 12.51 -3.99 -2.73
CA SER A 373 13.62 -3.74 -3.65
C SER A 373 13.27 -4.02 -5.12
N GLU A 374 12.37 -4.97 -5.36
CA GLU A 374 12.01 -5.47 -6.70
C GLU A 374 10.66 -4.95 -7.23
N PHE A 375 10.00 -4.11 -6.45
CA PHE A 375 8.71 -3.52 -6.82
C PHE A 375 8.81 -2.05 -7.19
N GLY A 376 9.84 -1.35 -6.70
CA GLY A 376 9.85 0.10 -6.65
C GLY A 376 8.90 0.62 -5.57
N ASN A 377 8.57 1.91 -5.62
CA ASN A 377 7.53 2.47 -4.80
C ASN A 377 6.16 2.19 -5.46
N VAL A 378 5.37 1.32 -4.87
CA VAL A 378 4.03 0.96 -5.34
C VAL A 378 2.93 1.63 -4.51
N SER A 379 3.21 2.81 -4.00
CA SER A 379 2.29 3.69 -3.29
C SER A 379 1.30 2.95 -2.36
N ALA A 380 0.01 2.95 -2.67
CA ALA A 380 -1.07 2.37 -1.87
C ALA A 380 -0.88 0.88 -1.53
N ALA A 381 -0.26 0.11 -2.40
CA ALA A 381 -0.05 -1.33 -2.21
C ALA A 381 1.23 -1.65 -1.39
N SER A 382 2.15 -0.69 -1.22
CA SER A 382 3.47 -0.92 -0.63
C SER A 382 3.41 -1.63 0.72
N ASN A 383 2.61 -1.12 1.65
CA ASN A 383 2.54 -1.65 3.00
C ASN A 383 1.91 -3.05 3.04
N MET A 384 0.92 -3.32 2.19
CA MET A 384 0.30 -4.64 2.13
C MET A 384 1.24 -5.67 1.55
N ILE A 385 1.97 -5.36 0.48
CA ILE A 385 2.99 -6.25 -0.08
C ILE A 385 4.07 -6.53 0.96
N ALA A 386 4.59 -5.49 1.61
CA ALA A 386 5.60 -5.65 2.66
C ALA A 386 5.10 -6.53 3.83
N PHE A 387 3.85 -6.33 4.26
CA PHE A 387 3.25 -7.16 5.30
C PHE A 387 3.12 -8.62 4.86
N LEU A 388 2.61 -8.88 3.67
CA LEU A 388 2.49 -10.23 3.13
C LEU A 388 3.85 -10.93 2.97
N ARG A 389 4.88 -10.21 2.55
CA ARG A 389 6.25 -10.73 2.47
C ARG A 389 6.84 -11.06 3.85
N GLN A 390 6.40 -10.38 4.88
CA GLN A 390 6.84 -10.64 6.27
C GLN A 390 5.97 -11.70 6.96
N LEU A 391 4.73 -11.90 6.53
CA LEU A 391 3.75 -12.77 7.18
C LEU A 391 4.28 -14.18 7.53
N PRO A 392 5.01 -14.90 6.66
CA PRO A 392 5.56 -16.21 6.98
C PRO A 392 6.63 -16.22 8.09
N LYS A 393 7.20 -15.06 8.40
CA LYS A 393 8.24 -14.90 9.43
C LYS A 393 7.67 -14.48 10.79
N ILE A 394 6.42 -14.02 10.83
CA ILE A 394 5.75 -13.61 12.08
C ILE A 394 5.39 -14.87 12.88
N ARG A 395 5.75 -14.87 14.16
CA ARG A 395 5.39 -15.90 15.13
C ARG A 395 4.40 -15.35 16.15
N SER A 396 3.51 -16.20 16.65
CA SER A 396 2.50 -15.85 17.68
C SER A 396 3.11 -15.71 19.07
#